data_05c5915ce0cfac8f0ff3da5b32df576a
#
_entry.id   05c5915ce0cfac8f0ff3da5b32df576a
#
_cell.length_a   1.000
_cell.length_b   1.000
_cell.length_c   1.000
_cell.angle_alpha   90.00
_cell.angle_beta   90.00
_cell.angle_gamma   90.00
#
_symmetry.space_group_name_H-M   'P 1'
#
loop_
_entity.id
_entity.type
_entity.pdbx_description
1 polymer ?
#
loop_
_entity_poly.entity_id
_entity_poly.type
_entity_poly.pdbx_seq_one_letter_code
_entity_poly.pdbx_strand_id
1 'polypeptide(L)'
;MLAVAYGVARGVVAGKFAGADAQAAARAVWDAFLGDLRTAAWILAGSGAVIAASAASLIRPVDPSIQLRRAVSRLTREPARPALRALRGATFAAVGVLLLVWRDAVLALAATACGVYLLYYGTAALLRVVYRPPAPAAGRMRRTPGGRPARRRAVVVVLLPLLAVAGAVAGFVGTGGATTAAPALGPCNGHVELCDRPLTAVALAATHNSMSASVPGWYAAQQDRPIADQLRDGIRGLLIDTHYADRLPDGRLRTYLGSTGELGRRFAPDDTSPQAIDAALRLRDRLGFAGQGERGMYLCHTFCELGGVSLAAVLGDIRDFLVANPGEVLVVINQDYVRPADFVAAVDAAGLGGLAYRGPTTGRWLTLRQMIDRNQRVVFLAENRAGGAPWYHLAYERITEETPFAFSRPSALTHPARLPASCARNRGPEAASLFLVNHWITTDPLPLPSNAATVNAYRPLMRRLLTCRRARHHLPNLVAVDFYRRGDLQRAVDTLNGVR
;
A
#
# COMPACT_ATOMS: atom_id res chain seq x y z
N MET A 1 -27.59 -14.84 1.12
CA MET A 1 -27.38 -16.22 1.62
C MET A 1 -25.91 -16.51 1.83
N LEU A 2 -25.04 -16.53 0.79
CA LEU A 2 -23.61 -16.86 0.92
C LEU A 2 -22.84 -16.00 1.94
N ALA A 3 -23.04 -14.68 1.99
CA ALA A 3 -22.38 -13.79 2.95
C ALA A 3 -22.78 -14.06 4.41
N VAL A 4 -24.04 -14.46 4.64
CA VAL A 4 -24.54 -14.86 5.95
C VAL A 4 -23.95 -16.21 6.35
N ALA A 5 -23.95 -17.18 5.43
CA ALA A 5 -23.34 -18.49 5.63
C ALA A 5 -21.83 -18.36 5.95
N TYR A 6 -21.11 -17.48 5.28
CA TYR A 6 -19.71 -17.16 5.57
C TYR A 6 -19.52 -16.69 7.03
N GLY A 7 -20.33 -15.72 7.48
CA GLY A 7 -20.22 -15.19 8.85
C GLY A 7 -20.53 -16.22 9.92
N VAL A 8 -21.56 -17.04 9.70
CA VAL A 8 -21.95 -18.12 10.63
C VAL A 8 -20.88 -19.19 10.70
N ALA A 9 -20.39 -19.68 9.55
CA ALA A 9 -19.34 -20.70 9.49
C ALA A 9 -18.04 -20.22 10.14
N ARG A 10 -17.64 -18.95 9.89
CA ARG A 10 -16.50 -18.30 10.56
C ARG A 10 -16.61 -18.31 12.08
N GLY A 11 -17.79 -17.98 12.61
CA GLY A 11 -18.05 -18.00 14.05
C GLY A 11 -17.99 -19.40 14.64
N VAL A 12 -18.57 -20.38 13.95
CA VAL A 12 -18.57 -21.79 14.39
C VAL A 12 -17.16 -22.38 14.39
N VAL A 13 -16.39 -22.14 13.34
CA VAL A 13 -15.00 -22.65 13.25
C VAL A 13 -14.12 -22.00 14.32
N ALA A 14 -14.16 -20.67 14.45
CA ALA A 14 -13.39 -19.97 15.47
C ALA A 14 -13.77 -20.41 16.89
N GLY A 15 -15.05 -20.68 17.16
CA GLY A 15 -15.53 -21.12 18.46
C GLY A 15 -15.05 -22.51 18.91
N LYS A 16 -14.47 -23.33 18.00
CA LYS A 16 -13.88 -24.63 18.34
C LYS A 16 -12.47 -24.53 18.96
N PHE A 17 -11.86 -23.36 18.94
CA PHE A 17 -10.53 -23.15 19.51
C PHE A 17 -10.64 -22.56 20.93
N ALA A 18 -9.81 -23.08 21.84
CA ALA A 18 -9.75 -22.60 23.22
C ALA A 18 -8.80 -21.37 23.30
N GLY A 19 -9.28 -20.30 23.92
CA GLY A 19 -8.52 -19.08 24.12
C GLY A 19 -8.74 -17.99 23.05
N ALA A 20 -8.70 -16.73 23.48
CA ALA A 20 -8.98 -15.58 22.62
C ALA A 20 -8.00 -15.45 21.44
N ASP A 21 -6.73 -15.75 21.67
CA ASP A 21 -5.68 -15.63 20.67
C ASP A 21 -5.82 -16.71 19.59
N ALA A 22 -6.12 -17.97 19.99
CA ALA A 22 -6.37 -19.06 19.05
C ALA A 22 -7.63 -18.82 18.21
N GLN A 23 -8.67 -18.24 18.79
CA GLN A 23 -9.87 -17.81 18.07
C GLN A 23 -9.58 -16.66 17.10
N ALA A 24 -8.75 -15.69 17.50
CA ALA A 24 -8.33 -14.60 16.63
C ALA A 24 -7.51 -15.10 15.43
N ALA A 25 -6.57 -16.02 15.67
CA ALA A 25 -5.78 -16.66 14.63
C ALA A 25 -6.68 -17.46 13.66
N ALA A 26 -7.62 -18.26 14.17
CA ALA A 26 -8.56 -19.01 13.34
C ALA A 26 -9.43 -18.10 12.47
N ARG A 27 -9.88 -16.94 13.00
CA ARG A 27 -10.61 -15.94 12.22
C ARG A 27 -9.74 -15.30 11.14
N ALA A 28 -8.48 -14.98 11.45
CA ALA A 28 -7.55 -14.40 10.50
C ALA A 28 -7.25 -15.37 9.35
N VAL A 29 -7.00 -16.64 9.65
CA VAL A 29 -6.82 -17.70 8.65
C VAL A 29 -8.08 -17.85 7.79
N TRP A 30 -9.26 -17.91 8.41
CA TRP A 30 -10.54 -17.98 7.70
C TRP A 30 -10.73 -16.81 6.74
N ASP A 31 -10.47 -15.59 7.20
CA ASP A 31 -10.62 -14.38 6.39
C ASP A 31 -9.56 -14.32 5.27
N ALA A 32 -8.35 -14.83 5.48
CA ALA A 32 -7.31 -14.92 4.46
C ALA A 32 -7.67 -15.91 3.35
N PHE A 33 -8.19 -17.10 3.70
CA PHE A 33 -8.51 -18.13 2.71
C PHE A 33 -9.86 -17.96 2.01
N LEU A 34 -10.85 -17.39 2.70
CA LEU A 34 -12.21 -17.30 2.22
C LEU A 34 -12.72 -15.85 2.07
N GLY A 35 -11.86 -14.85 2.31
CA GLY A 35 -12.18 -13.43 2.13
C GLY A 35 -12.59 -13.09 0.70
N ASP A 36 -11.91 -13.68 -0.29
CA ASP A 36 -12.23 -13.49 -1.71
C ASP A 36 -13.59 -14.05 -2.07
N LEU A 37 -14.00 -15.18 -1.48
CA LEU A 37 -15.34 -15.75 -1.66
C LEU A 37 -16.43 -14.80 -1.14
N ARG A 38 -16.19 -14.14 -0.01
CA ARG A 38 -17.09 -13.11 0.53
C ARG A 38 -17.19 -11.90 -0.40
N THR A 39 -16.05 -11.44 -0.90
CA THR A 39 -15.97 -10.30 -1.83
C THR A 39 -16.66 -10.64 -3.16
N ALA A 40 -16.37 -11.80 -3.73
CA ALA A 40 -17.04 -12.29 -4.94
C ALA A 40 -18.56 -12.43 -4.76
N ALA A 41 -19.01 -12.93 -3.59
CA ALA A 41 -20.44 -13.04 -3.27
C ALA A 41 -21.13 -11.65 -3.20
N TRP A 42 -20.47 -10.64 -2.65
CA TRP A 42 -20.99 -9.26 -2.64
C TRP A 42 -21.00 -8.63 -4.02
N ILE A 43 -19.97 -8.84 -4.85
CA ILE A 43 -19.92 -8.35 -6.23
C ILE A 43 -21.06 -8.98 -7.06
N LEU A 44 -21.24 -10.30 -6.96
CA LEU A 44 -22.30 -11.01 -7.68
C LEU A 44 -23.71 -10.57 -7.22
N ALA A 45 -23.91 -10.42 -5.90
CA ALA A 45 -25.18 -9.94 -5.36
C ALA A 45 -25.47 -8.50 -5.79
N GLY A 46 -24.48 -7.61 -5.72
CA GLY A 46 -24.60 -6.22 -6.15
C GLY A 46 -24.88 -6.09 -7.65
N SER A 47 -24.11 -6.80 -8.47
CA SER A 47 -24.31 -6.81 -9.93
C SER A 47 -25.67 -7.37 -10.31
N GLY A 48 -26.10 -8.48 -9.68
CA GLY A 48 -27.42 -9.06 -9.89
C GLY A 48 -28.55 -8.11 -9.48
N ALA A 49 -28.42 -7.40 -8.37
CA ALA A 49 -29.40 -6.41 -7.93
C ALA A 49 -29.51 -5.21 -8.90
N VAL A 50 -28.38 -4.72 -9.42
CA VAL A 50 -28.35 -3.62 -10.41
C VAL A 50 -29.03 -4.07 -11.72
N ILE A 51 -28.71 -5.28 -12.21
CA ILE A 51 -29.33 -5.83 -13.43
C ILE A 51 -30.82 -6.01 -13.24
N ALA A 52 -31.23 -6.59 -12.11
CA ALA A 52 -32.68 -6.81 -11.81
C ALA A 52 -33.44 -5.47 -11.67
N ALA A 53 -32.88 -4.48 -11.00
CA ALA A 53 -33.45 -3.15 -10.87
C ALA A 53 -33.55 -2.43 -12.23
N SER A 54 -32.52 -2.56 -13.08
CA SER A 54 -32.50 -1.99 -14.43
C SER A 54 -33.56 -2.64 -15.32
N ALA A 55 -33.69 -3.96 -15.27
CA ALA A 55 -34.72 -4.72 -16.01
C ALA A 55 -36.13 -4.36 -15.50
N ALA A 56 -36.34 -4.29 -14.19
CA ALA A 56 -37.62 -3.88 -13.61
C ALA A 56 -38.06 -2.47 -14.01
N SER A 57 -37.08 -1.53 -14.17
CA SER A 57 -37.35 -0.16 -14.60
C SER A 57 -37.81 -0.04 -16.05
N LEU A 58 -37.56 -1.06 -16.89
CA LEU A 58 -38.09 -1.14 -18.25
C LEU A 58 -39.59 -1.50 -18.25
N ILE A 59 -40.06 -2.28 -17.25
CA ILE A 59 -41.43 -2.74 -17.12
C ILE A 59 -42.29 -1.69 -16.37
N ARG A 60 -41.72 -1.04 -15.35
CA ARG A 60 -42.38 0.02 -14.57
C ARG A 60 -41.41 1.19 -14.39
N PRO A 61 -41.55 2.27 -15.14
CA PRO A 61 -40.67 3.44 -14.99
C PRO A 61 -40.86 4.05 -13.59
N VAL A 62 -39.90 3.82 -12.71
CA VAL A 62 -39.81 4.49 -11.41
C VAL A 62 -38.98 5.76 -11.60
N ASP A 63 -39.60 6.92 -11.37
CA ASP A 63 -38.86 8.18 -11.38
C ASP A 63 -38.31 8.45 -9.98
N PRO A 64 -37.00 8.18 -9.75
CA PRO A 64 -36.39 8.38 -8.42
C PRO A 64 -36.39 9.85 -8.00
N SER A 65 -36.48 10.80 -8.94
CA SER A 65 -36.48 12.23 -8.66
C SER A 65 -37.74 12.66 -7.89
N ILE A 66 -38.89 12.03 -8.15
CA ILE A 66 -40.14 12.32 -7.45
C ILE A 66 -40.11 11.80 -6.02
N GLN A 67 -39.51 10.62 -5.79
CA GLN A 67 -39.36 10.08 -4.43
C GLN A 67 -38.36 10.87 -3.60
N LEU A 68 -37.26 11.29 -4.20
CA LEU A 68 -36.28 12.14 -3.52
C LEU A 68 -36.87 13.50 -3.13
N ARG A 69 -37.61 14.14 -4.03
CA ARG A 69 -38.32 15.42 -3.74
C ARG A 69 -39.35 15.25 -2.62
N ARG A 70 -40.09 14.14 -2.58
CA ARG A 70 -41.01 13.85 -1.47
C ARG A 70 -40.32 13.61 -0.15
N ALA A 71 -39.18 12.89 -0.16
CA ALA A 71 -38.38 12.70 1.04
C ALA A 71 -37.78 14.03 1.56
N VAL A 72 -37.18 14.82 0.69
CA VAL A 72 -36.64 16.15 1.03
C VAL A 72 -37.74 17.05 1.56
N SER A 73 -38.94 17.10 0.91
CA SER A 73 -40.04 17.95 1.39
C SER A 73 -40.59 17.54 2.76
N ARG A 74 -40.53 16.24 3.12
CA ARG A 74 -40.88 15.77 4.48
C ARG A 74 -39.81 16.18 5.50
N LEU A 75 -38.55 16.13 5.13
CA LEU A 75 -37.43 16.55 5.98
C LEU A 75 -37.38 18.06 6.19
N THR A 76 -37.85 18.87 5.24
CA THR A 76 -37.82 20.35 5.32
C THR A 76 -39.05 20.95 5.97
N ARG A 77 -40.19 20.23 6.14
CA ARG A 77 -41.39 20.74 6.79
C ARG A 77 -41.17 20.98 8.28
N GLU A 78 -41.42 22.19 8.76
CA GLU A 78 -41.29 22.54 10.17
C GLU A 78 -42.46 21.91 11.00
N PRO A 79 -42.16 21.23 12.12
CA PRO A 79 -43.19 20.74 13.03
C PRO A 79 -43.88 21.89 13.73
N ALA A 80 -45.19 21.81 13.93
CA ALA A 80 -45.97 22.86 14.62
C ALA A 80 -45.66 22.97 16.11
N ARG A 81 -45.23 21.84 16.76
CA ARG A 81 -44.97 21.80 18.22
C ARG A 81 -43.52 22.18 18.55
N PRO A 82 -43.28 23.11 19.52
CA PRO A 82 -41.93 23.62 19.84
C PRO A 82 -40.98 22.47 20.32
N ALA A 83 -41.48 21.52 21.09
CA ALA A 83 -40.70 20.35 21.54
C ALA A 83 -40.19 19.49 20.35
N LEU A 84 -40.99 19.33 19.31
CA LEU A 84 -40.60 18.59 18.09
C LEU A 84 -39.57 19.37 17.24
N ARG A 85 -39.61 20.71 17.28
CA ARG A 85 -38.58 21.54 16.62
C ARG A 85 -37.23 21.40 17.33
N ALA A 86 -37.23 21.44 18.67
CA ALA A 86 -36.00 21.24 19.47
C ALA A 86 -35.42 19.84 19.26
N LEU A 87 -36.24 18.79 19.30
CA LEU A 87 -35.82 17.41 19.02
C LEU A 87 -35.21 17.26 17.61
N ARG A 88 -35.87 17.85 16.62
CA ARG A 88 -35.37 17.85 15.23
C ARG A 88 -34.02 18.59 15.12
N GLY A 89 -33.88 19.76 15.75
CA GLY A 89 -32.61 20.51 15.78
C GLY A 89 -31.48 19.69 16.40
N ALA A 90 -31.77 19.06 17.54
CA ALA A 90 -30.82 18.18 18.22
C ALA A 90 -30.43 16.98 17.34
N THR A 91 -31.41 16.37 16.65
CA THR A 91 -31.14 15.25 15.72
C THR A 91 -30.27 15.68 14.56
N PHE A 92 -30.52 16.84 13.92
CA PHE A 92 -29.65 17.33 12.85
C PHE A 92 -28.25 17.69 13.34
N ALA A 93 -28.12 18.27 14.52
CA ALA A 93 -26.82 18.55 15.13
C ALA A 93 -26.04 17.24 15.40
N ALA A 94 -26.70 16.24 16.00
CA ALA A 94 -26.11 14.94 16.25
C ALA A 94 -25.66 14.23 14.95
N VAL A 95 -26.51 14.25 13.92
CA VAL A 95 -26.17 13.69 12.60
C VAL A 95 -25.01 14.47 11.98
N GLY A 96 -24.99 15.80 12.08
CA GLY A 96 -23.89 16.63 11.58
C GLY A 96 -22.56 16.28 12.25
N VAL A 97 -22.54 16.13 13.57
CA VAL A 97 -21.35 15.68 14.32
C VAL A 97 -20.92 14.28 13.89
N LEU A 98 -21.85 13.35 13.73
CA LEU A 98 -21.58 11.97 13.29
C LEU A 98 -20.95 11.95 11.89
N LEU A 99 -21.46 12.77 10.95
CA LEU A 99 -20.93 12.90 9.60
C LEU A 99 -19.51 13.47 9.58
N LEU A 100 -19.20 14.42 10.50
CA LEU A 100 -17.87 15.00 10.62
C LEU A 100 -16.87 14.03 11.27
N VAL A 101 -17.31 13.28 12.29
CA VAL A 101 -16.45 12.29 12.98
C VAL A 101 -16.12 11.10 12.06
N TRP A 102 -17.08 10.66 11.24
CA TRP A 102 -16.92 9.52 10.34
C TRP A 102 -16.82 9.93 8.86
N ARG A 103 -16.21 11.08 8.59
CA ARG A 103 -16.10 11.67 7.25
C ARG A 103 -15.62 10.69 6.18
N ASP A 104 -14.60 9.86 6.49
CA ASP A 104 -14.02 8.92 5.52
C ASP A 104 -14.98 7.79 5.15
N ALA A 105 -15.72 7.27 6.14
CA ALA A 105 -16.78 6.28 5.91
C ALA A 105 -17.95 6.86 5.13
N VAL A 106 -18.33 8.12 5.41
CA VAL A 106 -19.41 8.84 4.71
C VAL A 106 -19.01 9.12 3.27
N LEU A 107 -17.78 9.57 3.01
CA LEU A 107 -17.27 9.80 1.66
C LEU A 107 -17.20 8.50 0.86
N ALA A 108 -16.72 7.41 1.47
CA ALA A 108 -16.70 6.09 0.83
C ALA A 108 -18.11 5.59 0.49
N LEU A 109 -19.08 5.78 1.41
CA LEU A 109 -20.48 5.42 1.18
C LEU A 109 -21.11 6.26 0.06
N ALA A 110 -20.86 7.57 0.06
CA ALA A 110 -21.35 8.49 -0.96
C ALA A 110 -20.77 8.16 -2.35
N ALA A 111 -19.46 7.90 -2.43
CA ALA A 111 -18.78 7.51 -3.67
C ALA A 111 -19.34 6.16 -4.20
N THR A 112 -19.56 5.19 -3.32
CA THR A 112 -20.15 3.89 -3.65
C THR A 112 -21.59 4.05 -4.17
N ALA A 113 -22.40 4.85 -3.48
CA ALA A 113 -23.78 5.11 -3.90
C ALA A 113 -23.84 5.83 -5.26
N CYS A 114 -22.95 6.79 -5.49
CA CYS A 114 -22.82 7.49 -6.78
C CYS A 114 -22.39 6.52 -7.89
N GLY A 115 -21.43 5.64 -7.65
CA GLY A 115 -20.98 4.62 -8.59
C GLY A 115 -22.10 3.64 -8.96
N VAL A 116 -22.84 3.15 -7.98
CA VAL A 116 -24.02 2.27 -8.21
C VAL A 116 -25.11 2.98 -9.01
N TYR A 117 -25.38 4.25 -8.71
CA TYR A 117 -26.35 5.05 -9.46
C TYR A 117 -25.93 5.27 -10.91
N LEU A 118 -24.67 5.57 -11.17
CA LEU A 118 -24.13 5.75 -12.53
C LEU A 118 -24.17 4.43 -13.32
N LEU A 119 -23.83 3.31 -12.70
CA LEU A 119 -23.94 1.98 -13.29
C LEU A 119 -25.39 1.66 -13.65
N TYR A 120 -26.34 1.90 -12.74
CA TYR A 120 -27.76 1.72 -12.98
C TYR A 120 -28.23 2.58 -14.16
N TYR A 121 -27.91 3.85 -14.16
CA TYR A 121 -28.34 4.79 -15.20
C TYR A 121 -27.74 4.43 -16.57
N GLY A 122 -26.44 4.11 -16.60
CA GLY A 122 -25.72 3.68 -17.81
C GLY A 122 -26.29 2.38 -18.39
N THR A 123 -26.50 1.37 -17.53
CA THR A 123 -27.09 0.09 -17.94
C THR A 123 -28.52 0.26 -18.44
N ALA A 124 -29.33 1.05 -17.76
CA ALA A 124 -30.70 1.34 -18.20
C ALA A 124 -30.72 2.10 -19.53
N ALA A 125 -29.82 3.01 -19.77
CA ALA A 125 -29.67 3.73 -21.04
C ALA A 125 -29.28 2.79 -22.20
N LEU A 126 -28.31 1.90 -21.97
CA LEU A 126 -27.87 0.91 -22.95
C LEU A 126 -28.98 -0.08 -23.29
N LEU A 127 -29.70 -0.58 -22.27
CA LEU A 127 -30.85 -1.49 -22.49
C LEU A 127 -31.96 -0.84 -23.29
N ARG A 128 -32.22 0.47 -23.13
CA ARG A 128 -33.21 1.21 -23.94
C ARG A 128 -32.80 1.36 -25.40
N VAL A 129 -31.51 1.33 -25.70
CA VAL A 129 -31.01 1.34 -27.11
C VAL A 129 -31.17 -0.03 -27.75
N VAL A 130 -30.96 -1.11 -27.01
CA VAL A 130 -31.03 -2.49 -27.49
C VAL A 130 -32.47 -2.97 -27.53
N TYR A 131 -33.29 -2.63 -26.53
CA TYR A 131 -34.71 -3.04 -26.43
C TYR A 131 -35.61 -1.96 -27.04
N ARG A 132 -35.97 -2.11 -28.33
CA ARG A 132 -37.05 -1.35 -28.93
C ARG A 132 -38.40 -2.09 -28.62
N PRO A 133 -39.30 -1.53 -27.79
CA PRO A 133 -40.60 -2.10 -27.64
C PRO A 133 -41.33 -2.02 -28.98
N PRO A 134 -42.14 -3.04 -29.36
CA PRO A 134 -42.97 -2.98 -30.57
C PRO A 134 -43.91 -1.76 -30.46
N ALA A 135 -43.99 -0.99 -31.56
CA ALA A 135 -44.86 0.17 -31.61
C ALA A 135 -46.32 -0.22 -31.31
N PRO A 136 -47.05 0.49 -30.44
CA PRO A 136 -48.45 0.25 -30.23
C PRO A 136 -49.19 0.49 -31.54
N ALA A 137 -50.11 -0.43 -31.89
CA ALA A 137 -50.92 -0.40 -33.09
C ALA A 137 -51.64 0.95 -33.21
N ALA A 138 -51.44 1.63 -34.33
CA ALA A 138 -51.93 2.96 -34.61
C ALA A 138 -53.45 3.02 -34.64
N GLY A 139 -54.07 3.49 -33.54
CA GLY A 139 -55.38 4.08 -33.57
C GLY A 139 -55.34 5.46 -34.26
N ARG A 140 -56.07 5.63 -35.34
CA ARG A 140 -56.17 6.90 -36.09
C ARG A 140 -56.57 8.05 -35.19
N MET A 141 -55.68 9.04 -35.06
CA MET A 141 -56.08 10.37 -34.59
C MET A 141 -55.38 11.49 -35.38
N ARG A 142 -56.19 12.44 -35.74
CA ARG A 142 -56.03 13.58 -36.69
C ARG A 142 -54.70 14.29 -36.60
N ARG A 143 -54.15 14.61 -37.76
CA ARG A 143 -53.05 15.58 -37.99
C ARG A 143 -53.49 16.98 -37.66
N THR A 144 -52.70 17.68 -36.85
CA THR A 144 -52.55 19.14 -36.91
C THR A 144 -51.09 19.42 -37.37
N PRO A 145 -50.91 20.39 -38.31
CA PRO A 145 -49.58 20.70 -38.85
C PRO A 145 -48.90 21.80 -38.03
N GLY A 146 -47.64 21.61 -37.74
CA GLY A 146 -46.79 22.71 -37.28
C GLY A 146 -45.93 22.41 -36.06
N GLY A 147 -44.72 21.89 -36.28
CA GLY A 147 -43.70 21.75 -35.25
C GLY A 147 -42.37 21.27 -35.80
N ARG A 148 -41.45 22.20 -36.00
CA ARG A 148 -40.09 21.96 -36.49
C ARG A 148 -39.28 21.04 -35.57
N PRO A 149 -38.30 20.26 -36.06
CA PRO A 149 -37.69 19.16 -35.34
C PRO A 149 -36.74 19.60 -34.26
N ALA A 150 -36.94 19.10 -33.04
CA ALA A 150 -36.09 19.29 -31.86
C ALA A 150 -34.82 18.42 -31.92
N ARG A 151 -34.08 18.45 -33.05
CA ARG A 151 -32.83 17.66 -33.20
C ARG A 151 -31.55 18.34 -32.76
N ARG A 152 -31.58 19.63 -32.34
CA ARG A 152 -30.38 20.39 -31.94
C ARG A 152 -30.12 20.50 -30.44
N ARG A 153 -31.02 20.04 -29.56
CA ARG A 153 -30.84 20.19 -28.10
C ARG A 153 -30.15 19.01 -27.40
N ALA A 154 -30.06 17.84 -28.04
CA ALA A 154 -29.44 16.67 -27.42
C ALA A 154 -27.91 16.67 -27.50
N VAL A 155 -27.31 17.39 -28.47
CA VAL A 155 -25.84 17.46 -28.64
C VAL A 155 -25.20 18.45 -27.68
N VAL A 156 -25.92 19.49 -27.28
CA VAL A 156 -25.39 20.55 -26.40
C VAL A 156 -25.30 20.13 -24.94
N VAL A 157 -26.15 19.20 -24.48
CA VAL A 157 -26.17 18.74 -23.08
C VAL A 157 -25.05 17.74 -22.76
N VAL A 158 -24.52 17.04 -23.77
CA VAL A 158 -23.42 16.06 -23.57
C VAL A 158 -22.03 16.71 -23.77
N LEU A 159 -21.93 17.76 -24.59
CA LEU A 159 -20.66 18.43 -24.88
C LEU A 159 -20.25 19.51 -23.83
N LEU A 160 -21.22 20.13 -23.14
CA LEU A 160 -20.94 21.15 -22.12
C LEU A 160 -20.13 20.65 -20.92
N PRO A 161 -20.41 19.48 -20.31
CA PRO A 161 -19.56 18.99 -19.21
C PRO A 161 -18.19 18.51 -19.69
N LEU A 162 -18.05 18.02 -20.93
CA LEU A 162 -16.75 17.62 -21.51
C LEU A 162 -15.88 18.85 -21.85
N LEU A 163 -16.49 19.95 -22.30
CA LEU A 163 -15.81 21.22 -22.53
C LEU A 163 -15.45 21.93 -21.23
N ALA A 164 -16.25 21.80 -20.18
CA ALA A 164 -15.92 22.33 -18.86
C ALA A 164 -14.72 21.62 -18.22
N VAL A 165 -14.60 20.30 -18.41
CA VAL A 165 -13.43 19.51 -17.95
C VAL A 165 -12.20 19.83 -18.81
N ALA A 166 -12.34 19.97 -20.14
CA ALA A 166 -11.25 20.39 -21.01
C ALA A 166 -10.81 21.84 -20.77
N GLY A 167 -11.74 22.74 -20.45
CA GLY A 167 -11.45 24.13 -20.10
C GLY A 167 -10.76 24.28 -18.73
N ALA A 168 -11.08 23.41 -17.76
CA ALA A 168 -10.41 23.39 -16.46
C ALA A 168 -8.96 22.86 -16.58
N VAL A 169 -8.70 21.94 -17.50
CA VAL A 169 -7.33 21.42 -17.77
C VAL A 169 -6.52 22.43 -18.61
N ALA A 170 -7.14 23.16 -19.55
CA ALA A 170 -6.46 24.18 -20.36
C ALA A 170 -6.23 25.51 -19.59
N GLY A 171 -7.07 25.84 -18.61
CA GLY A 171 -6.90 27.04 -17.78
C GLY A 171 -5.74 26.94 -16.78
N PHE A 172 -5.15 25.75 -16.58
CA PHE A 172 -3.98 25.54 -15.73
C PHE A 172 -2.63 25.69 -16.49
N VAL A 173 -2.66 25.90 -17.81
CA VAL A 173 -1.45 25.92 -18.66
C VAL A 173 -1.19 27.30 -19.31
N GLY A 174 -1.80 28.36 -18.89
CA GLY A 174 -1.58 29.61 -19.59
C GLY A 174 -1.66 30.90 -18.77
N THR A 175 -0.53 31.58 -18.72
CA THR A 175 -0.20 32.95 -18.37
C THR A 175 0.46 33.20 -17.03
N GLY A 176 1.77 33.01 -17.04
CA GLY A 176 2.67 33.62 -16.08
C GLY A 176 3.92 34.09 -16.82
N GLY A 177 4.03 35.39 -17.04
CA GLY A 177 5.16 36.05 -17.67
C GLY A 177 6.47 35.66 -16.97
N ALA A 178 7.46 35.29 -17.73
CA ALA A 178 8.78 34.88 -17.29
C ALA A 178 9.56 36.11 -16.79
N THR A 179 9.64 36.24 -15.46
CA THR A 179 10.88 36.70 -14.83
C THR A 179 11.73 35.47 -14.59
N THR A 180 12.91 35.44 -15.21
CA THR A 180 13.94 34.41 -15.00
C THR A 180 14.52 34.54 -13.59
N ALA A 181 13.73 34.15 -12.57
CA ALA A 181 14.26 33.67 -11.31
C ALA A 181 14.71 32.24 -11.56
N ALA A 182 15.92 31.87 -11.13
CA ALA A 182 16.38 30.49 -11.12
C ALA A 182 15.25 29.63 -10.54
N PRO A 183 14.95 28.44 -11.13
CA PRO A 183 13.84 27.62 -10.68
C PRO A 183 14.02 27.40 -9.17
N ALA A 184 13.03 27.80 -8.38
CA ALA A 184 13.03 27.55 -6.96
C ALA A 184 13.20 26.04 -6.77
N LEU A 185 14.33 25.63 -6.21
CA LEU A 185 14.70 24.23 -6.01
C LEU A 185 13.60 23.60 -5.14
N GLY A 186 12.89 22.61 -5.68
CA GLY A 186 11.81 21.90 -4.97
C GLY A 186 12.31 21.24 -3.68
N PRO A 187 11.42 20.76 -2.83
CA PRO A 187 11.77 20.07 -1.58
C PRO A 187 12.57 18.80 -1.85
N CYS A 188 13.40 18.40 -0.88
CA CYS A 188 14.15 17.15 -0.89
C CYS A 188 13.47 16.18 0.10
N ASN A 189 13.06 15.02 -0.36
CA ASN A 189 12.24 14.08 0.44
C ASN A 189 11.08 14.79 1.17
N GLY A 190 10.38 15.66 0.44
CA GLY A 190 9.21 16.39 0.93
C GLY A 190 9.48 17.68 1.72
N HIS A 191 10.73 18.00 2.10
CA HIS A 191 11.06 19.14 2.94
C HIS A 191 12.27 19.91 2.42
N VAL A 192 12.17 21.25 2.33
CA VAL A 192 13.27 22.10 1.87
C VAL A 192 14.44 22.11 2.88
N GLU A 193 14.13 21.96 4.15
CA GLU A 193 15.11 21.96 5.26
C GLU A 193 16.05 20.75 5.23
N LEU A 194 15.69 19.70 4.48
CA LEU A 194 16.52 18.51 4.33
C LEU A 194 17.53 18.64 3.18
N CYS A 195 17.33 19.58 2.27
CA CYS A 195 18.12 19.67 1.05
C CYS A 195 19.62 19.85 1.29
N ASP A 196 20.00 20.68 2.27
CA ASP A 196 21.41 20.98 2.58
C ASP A 196 22.03 20.01 3.60
N ARG A 197 21.26 19.02 4.06
CA ARG A 197 21.75 17.99 4.98
C ARG A 197 22.36 16.83 4.20
N PRO A 198 23.54 16.33 4.63
CA PRO A 198 24.05 15.06 4.10
C PRO A 198 23.07 13.93 4.48
N LEU A 199 23.00 12.88 3.67
CA LEU A 199 22.11 11.74 3.95
C LEU A 199 22.29 11.18 5.37
N THR A 200 23.51 11.21 5.90
CA THR A 200 23.83 10.80 7.27
C THR A 200 23.23 11.69 8.37
N ALA A 201 22.70 12.86 8.01
CA ALA A 201 21.98 13.77 8.92
C ALA A 201 20.49 13.82 8.66
N VAL A 202 19.95 12.83 7.94
CA VAL A 202 18.51 12.71 7.60
C VAL A 202 17.98 11.38 8.11
N ALA A 203 16.82 11.41 8.80
CA ALA A 203 16.04 10.24 9.14
C ALA A 203 15.04 9.94 8.02
N LEU A 204 14.91 8.68 7.66
CA LEU A 204 14.01 8.19 6.62
C LEU A 204 13.02 7.18 7.22
N ALA A 205 11.76 7.30 6.87
CA ALA A 205 10.77 6.26 7.11
C ALA A 205 11.09 5.05 6.24
N ALA A 206 11.19 3.87 6.86
CA ALA A 206 11.57 2.65 6.18
C ALA A 206 10.62 1.51 6.52
N THR A 207 10.56 0.50 5.66
CA THR A 207 9.77 -0.71 5.85
C THR A 207 10.67 -1.94 5.87
N HIS A 208 10.42 -2.82 6.84
CA HIS A 208 10.99 -4.16 6.90
C HIS A 208 10.22 -5.07 5.94
N ASN A 209 10.92 -5.96 5.25
CA ASN A 209 10.32 -6.82 4.23
C ASN A 209 9.32 -6.07 3.33
N SER A 210 9.81 -4.99 2.72
CA SER A 210 9.00 -4.02 1.97
C SER A 210 8.12 -4.66 0.90
N MET A 211 8.57 -5.77 0.31
CA MET A 211 7.85 -6.54 -0.71
C MET A 211 6.71 -7.38 -0.16
N SER A 212 6.70 -7.69 1.14
CA SER A 212 5.74 -8.59 1.78
C SER A 212 4.43 -7.87 2.09
N ALA A 213 3.64 -7.58 1.06
CA ALA A 213 2.43 -6.77 1.15
C ALA A 213 1.15 -7.61 1.24
N SER A 214 0.10 -7.07 1.88
CA SER A 214 -1.23 -7.69 2.01
C SER A 214 -1.99 -7.67 0.67
N VAL A 215 -1.50 -8.43 -0.30
CA VAL A 215 -2.10 -8.61 -1.63
C VAL A 215 -2.42 -10.09 -1.87
N PRO A 216 -3.31 -10.43 -2.84
CA PRO A 216 -3.59 -11.82 -3.18
C PRO A 216 -2.32 -12.60 -3.49
N GLY A 217 -2.20 -13.81 -2.92
CA GLY A 217 -1.03 -14.68 -3.10
C GLY A 217 0.10 -14.46 -2.09
N TRP A 218 0.02 -13.46 -1.20
CA TRP A 218 0.93 -13.30 -0.08
C TRP A 218 0.35 -13.88 1.21
N TYR A 219 1.11 -14.76 1.83
CA TYR A 219 0.85 -15.29 3.18
C TYR A 219 1.82 -14.62 4.15
N ALA A 220 1.38 -14.37 5.37
CA ALA A 220 2.22 -13.74 6.40
C ALA A 220 2.78 -12.35 5.99
N ALA A 221 1.96 -11.53 5.32
CA ALA A 221 2.36 -10.19 4.91
C ALA A 221 2.78 -9.32 6.11
N GLN A 222 3.84 -8.54 5.91
CA GLN A 222 4.43 -7.64 6.91
C GLN A 222 4.17 -6.17 6.61
N GLN A 223 3.60 -5.86 5.44
CA GLN A 223 3.21 -4.52 5.04
C GLN A 223 1.74 -4.46 4.60
N ASP A 224 1.11 -3.31 4.80
CA ASP A 224 -0.29 -3.10 4.38
C ASP A 224 -0.42 -2.96 2.86
N ARG A 225 0.63 -2.49 2.16
CA ARG A 225 0.59 -2.12 0.73
C ARG A 225 1.89 -2.45 -0.01
N PRO A 226 1.82 -2.63 -1.35
CA PRO A 226 2.99 -2.83 -2.21
C PRO A 226 3.96 -1.65 -2.17
N ILE A 227 5.22 -1.88 -2.60
CA ILE A 227 6.30 -0.89 -2.60
C ILE A 227 5.92 0.39 -3.35
N ALA A 228 5.23 0.29 -4.48
CA ALA A 228 4.77 1.47 -5.23
C ALA A 228 3.86 2.39 -4.39
N ASP A 229 2.98 1.82 -3.55
CA ASP A 229 2.14 2.59 -2.62
C ASP A 229 2.95 3.13 -1.45
N GLN A 230 3.88 2.34 -0.90
CA GLN A 230 4.76 2.76 0.20
C GLN A 230 5.57 4.00 -0.19
N LEU A 231 6.12 4.04 -1.41
CA LEU A 231 6.84 5.21 -1.94
C LEU A 231 5.93 6.44 -2.02
N ARG A 232 4.69 6.28 -2.51
CA ARG A 232 3.69 7.37 -2.54
C ARG A 232 3.28 7.84 -1.14
N ASP A 233 3.25 6.94 -0.19
CA ASP A 233 2.93 7.23 1.22
C ASP A 233 4.13 7.79 2.02
N GLY A 234 5.30 8.05 1.37
CA GLY A 234 6.45 8.71 1.99
C GLY A 234 7.54 7.78 2.52
N ILE A 235 7.49 6.47 2.27
CA ILE A 235 8.60 5.56 2.59
C ILE A 235 9.78 5.85 1.66
N ARG A 236 10.98 5.95 2.26
CA ARG A 236 12.24 6.25 1.56
C ARG A 236 13.36 5.26 1.89
N GLY A 237 13.13 4.34 2.82
CA GLY A 237 13.98 3.19 3.09
C GLY A 237 13.25 1.90 2.78
N LEU A 238 13.83 1.02 1.97
CA LEU A 238 13.24 -0.26 1.61
C LEU A 238 14.20 -1.38 2.00
N LEU A 239 13.76 -2.29 2.89
CA LEU A 239 14.47 -3.54 3.18
C LEU A 239 13.79 -4.63 2.36
N ILE A 240 14.52 -5.21 1.42
CA ILE A 240 14.00 -6.20 0.47
C ILE A 240 14.84 -7.48 0.49
N ASP A 241 14.20 -8.63 0.18
CA ASP A 241 14.88 -9.92 0.05
C ASP A 241 14.78 -10.41 -1.39
N THR A 242 15.93 -10.59 -2.06
CA THR A 242 15.97 -11.00 -3.47
C THR A 242 16.35 -12.46 -3.60
N HIS A 243 15.52 -13.26 -4.25
CA HIS A 243 15.71 -14.68 -4.48
C HIS A 243 15.64 -15.06 -5.96
N TYR A 244 16.30 -16.18 -6.32
CA TYR A 244 15.94 -16.91 -7.53
C TYR A 244 14.70 -17.78 -7.24
N ALA A 245 13.74 -17.76 -8.15
CA ALA A 245 12.60 -18.67 -8.12
C ALA A 245 12.19 -19.08 -9.53
N ASP A 246 11.51 -20.20 -9.63
CA ASP A 246 10.90 -20.68 -10.85
C ASP A 246 9.43 -20.30 -10.87
N ARG A 247 8.98 -19.62 -11.90
CA ARG A 247 7.57 -19.37 -12.16
C ARG A 247 6.96 -20.60 -12.84
N LEU A 248 6.05 -21.25 -12.15
CA LEU A 248 5.35 -22.43 -12.65
C LEU A 248 4.27 -22.03 -13.67
N PRO A 249 3.79 -22.99 -14.50
CA PRO A 249 2.76 -22.69 -15.53
C PRO A 249 1.45 -22.14 -14.96
N ASP A 250 1.13 -22.43 -13.71
CA ASP A 250 -0.04 -21.89 -12.98
C ASP A 250 0.21 -20.51 -12.35
N GLY A 251 1.40 -19.94 -12.57
CA GLY A 251 1.79 -18.62 -12.06
C GLY A 251 2.36 -18.63 -10.64
N ARG A 252 2.29 -19.74 -9.90
CA ARG A 252 2.91 -19.86 -8.57
C ARG A 252 4.43 -19.80 -8.68
N LEU A 253 5.07 -19.35 -7.63
CA LEU A 253 6.52 -19.29 -7.53
C LEU A 253 7.06 -20.43 -6.69
N ARG A 254 8.16 -21.00 -7.12
CA ARG A 254 8.91 -22.02 -6.40
C ARG A 254 10.33 -21.52 -6.17
N THR A 255 10.71 -21.37 -4.91
CA THR A 255 12.06 -20.94 -4.52
C THR A 255 13.11 -21.89 -5.10
N TYR A 256 14.13 -21.31 -5.73
CA TYR A 256 15.27 -22.07 -6.23
C TYR A 256 16.31 -22.24 -5.14
N LEU A 257 16.52 -23.47 -4.72
CA LEU A 257 17.45 -23.82 -3.64
C LEU A 257 18.81 -24.36 -4.15
N GLY A 258 19.06 -24.25 -5.46
CA GLY A 258 20.28 -24.78 -6.06
C GLY A 258 20.27 -26.32 -6.20
N SER A 259 21.26 -26.85 -6.92
CA SER A 259 21.40 -28.30 -7.13
C SER A 259 21.99 -29.06 -5.92
N THR A 260 22.45 -28.34 -4.88
CA THR A 260 23.30 -28.95 -3.81
C THR A 260 22.72 -28.83 -2.41
N GLY A 261 21.48 -28.41 -2.18
CA GLY A 261 20.94 -28.30 -0.81
C GLY A 261 21.70 -27.32 0.13
N GLU A 262 22.87 -26.85 -0.30
CA GLU A 262 23.76 -25.95 0.44
C GLU A 262 23.15 -24.54 0.56
N LEU A 263 22.40 -24.13 -0.44
CA LEU A 263 21.63 -22.90 -0.43
C LEU A 263 20.47 -22.97 0.59
N GLY A 264 19.75 -24.07 0.68
CA GLY A 264 18.68 -24.26 1.68
C GLY A 264 19.18 -24.09 3.12
N ARG A 265 20.44 -24.43 3.40
CA ARG A 265 21.08 -24.23 4.71
C ARG A 265 21.51 -22.79 4.97
N ARG A 266 21.72 -21.98 3.92
CA ARG A 266 22.06 -20.55 4.04
C ARG A 266 20.84 -19.62 4.12
N PHE A 267 19.65 -20.13 3.78
CA PHE A 267 18.41 -19.35 3.68
C PHE A 267 17.44 -19.54 4.84
N ALA A 268 17.70 -20.57 5.65
CA ALA A 268 16.94 -20.73 6.86
C ALA A 268 17.43 -19.69 7.87
N PRO A 269 16.52 -19.07 8.66
CA PRO A 269 16.93 -18.41 9.89
C PRO A 269 17.93 -19.28 10.63
N ASP A 270 18.95 -18.73 11.24
CA ASP A 270 20.02 -19.44 11.96
C ASP A 270 19.50 -20.53 12.91
N ASP A 271 18.22 -20.45 13.28
CA ASP A 271 17.49 -21.36 14.18
C ASP A 271 16.75 -22.51 13.47
N THR A 272 16.74 -22.57 12.13
CA THR A 272 15.98 -23.61 11.41
C THR A 272 16.81 -24.86 11.19
N SER A 273 16.41 -25.99 11.78
CA SER A 273 17.14 -27.23 11.63
C SER A 273 17.10 -27.79 10.19
N PRO A 274 18.11 -28.50 9.73
CA PRO A 274 18.11 -29.16 8.42
C PRO A 274 16.88 -30.08 8.22
N GLN A 275 16.39 -30.71 9.29
CA GLN A 275 15.22 -31.57 9.25
C GLN A 275 13.93 -30.78 8.99
N ALA A 276 13.82 -29.54 9.55
CA ALA A 276 12.70 -28.67 9.29
C ALA A 276 12.69 -28.18 7.83
N ILE A 277 13.86 -27.88 7.27
CA ILE A 277 14.01 -27.53 5.85
C ILE A 277 13.56 -28.68 4.97
N ASP A 278 14.05 -29.90 5.24
CA ASP A 278 13.66 -31.10 4.48
C ASP A 278 12.16 -31.39 4.59
N ALA A 279 11.56 -31.17 5.75
CA ALA A 279 10.12 -31.31 5.94
C ALA A 279 9.33 -30.25 5.12
N ALA A 280 9.79 -28.99 5.11
CA ALA A 280 9.19 -27.93 4.30
C ALA A 280 9.29 -28.22 2.79
N LEU A 281 10.43 -28.76 2.32
CA LEU A 281 10.61 -29.17 0.93
C LEU A 281 9.67 -30.31 0.53
N ARG A 282 9.56 -31.35 1.39
CA ARG A 282 8.58 -32.44 1.15
C ARG A 282 7.14 -31.95 1.12
N LEU A 283 6.79 -30.98 1.99
CA LEU A 283 5.46 -30.38 2.00
C LEU A 283 5.22 -29.58 0.72
N ARG A 284 6.19 -28.79 0.29
CA ARG A 284 6.16 -28.02 -0.96
C ARG A 284 5.83 -28.93 -2.17
N ASP A 285 6.54 -30.06 -2.28
CA ASP A 285 6.33 -30.99 -3.39
C ASP A 285 4.94 -31.65 -3.33
N ARG A 286 4.44 -31.98 -2.13
CA ARG A 286 3.07 -32.49 -1.93
C ARG A 286 1.99 -31.47 -2.26
N LEU A 287 2.27 -30.17 -2.07
CA LEU A 287 1.37 -29.09 -2.44
C LEU A 287 1.40 -28.76 -3.95
N GLY A 288 2.13 -29.55 -4.74
CA GLY A 288 2.15 -29.44 -6.19
C GLY A 288 3.04 -28.31 -6.73
N PHE A 289 4.05 -27.85 -5.97
CA PHE A 289 5.08 -26.96 -6.51
C PHE A 289 6.17 -27.75 -7.25
N ALA A 290 5.74 -28.70 -8.09
CA ALA A 290 6.61 -29.57 -8.89
C ALA A 290 6.54 -29.19 -10.38
N GLY A 291 7.43 -29.74 -11.19
CA GLY A 291 7.46 -29.53 -12.63
C GLY A 291 8.46 -28.47 -13.09
N GLN A 292 8.46 -28.22 -14.39
CA GLN A 292 9.32 -27.21 -15.00
C GLN A 292 8.72 -25.81 -14.84
N GLY A 293 9.58 -24.82 -14.54
CA GLY A 293 9.21 -23.41 -14.43
C GLY A 293 10.26 -22.52 -15.08
N GLU A 294 9.90 -21.28 -15.31
CA GLU A 294 10.79 -20.25 -15.86
C GLU A 294 11.55 -19.58 -14.71
N ARG A 295 12.89 -19.65 -14.75
CA ARG A 295 13.77 -19.04 -13.75
C ARG A 295 13.79 -17.53 -13.87
N GLY A 296 13.58 -16.84 -12.73
CA GLY A 296 13.70 -15.39 -12.62
C GLY A 296 14.19 -14.94 -11.25
N MET A 297 14.33 -13.64 -11.07
CA MET A 297 14.57 -13.01 -9.77
C MET A 297 13.30 -12.41 -9.23
N TYR A 298 13.02 -12.73 -7.97
CA TYR A 298 11.79 -12.31 -7.26
C TYR A 298 12.14 -11.76 -5.89
N LEU A 299 11.30 -10.88 -5.40
CA LEU A 299 11.32 -10.46 -4.01
C LEU A 299 10.33 -11.33 -3.23
N CYS A 300 10.80 -12.05 -2.24
CA CYS A 300 10.01 -12.93 -1.37
C CYS A 300 10.68 -13.07 -0.01
N HIS A 301 9.86 -13.21 1.04
CA HIS A 301 10.39 -13.44 2.38
C HIS A 301 10.57 -14.94 2.61
N THR A 302 11.80 -15.41 2.76
CA THR A 302 12.26 -16.77 2.98
C THR A 302 11.89 -17.73 1.83
N PHE A 303 10.60 -17.98 1.59
CA PHE A 303 10.09 -18.89 0.56
C PHE A 303 9.13 -18.17 -0.38
N CYS A 304 9.43 -18.17 -1.67
CA CYS A 304 8.58 -17.56 -2.69
C CYS A 304 7.21 -18.26 -2.84
N GLU A 305 7.08 -19.48 -2.35
CA GLU A 305 5.83 -20.22 -2.25
C GLU A 305 4.81 -19.53 -1.33
N LEU A 306 5.27 -18.74 -0.38
CA LEU A 306 4.43 -17.96 0.55
C LEU A 306 4.05 -16.58 0.01
N GLY A 307 4.57 -16.22 -1.14
CA GLY A 307 4.33 -14.95 -1.79
C GLY A 307 5.60 -14.39 -2.41
N GLY A 308 5.45 -13.74 -3.55
CA GLY A 308 6.57 -13.11 -4.23
C GLY A 308 6.12 -12.18 -5.34
N VAL A 309 6.96 -11.20 -5.64
CA VAL A 309 6.77 -10.24 -6.72
C VAL A 309 8.03 -10.18 -7.57
N SER A 310 7.89 -9.96 -8.87
CA SER A 310 9.03 -9.83 -9.80
C SER A 310 9.95 -8.69 -9.37
N LEU A 311 11.26 -8.97 -9.24
CA LEU A 311 12.26 -7.93 -8.98
C LEU A 311 12.21 -6.84 -10.07
N ALA A 312 12.11 -7.23 -11.33
CA ALA A 312 12.06 -6.30 -12.45
C ALA A 312 10.84 -5.37 -12.38
N ALA A 313 9.67 -5.89 -11.96
CA ALA A 313 8.47 -5.07 -11.78
C ALA A 313 8.67 -4.02 -10.68
N VAL A 314 9.19 -4.42 -9.51
CA VAL A 314 9.43 -3.50 -8.39
C VAL A 314 10.50 -2.47 -8.71
N LEU A 315 11.58 -2.86 -9.40
CA LEU A 315 12.59 -1.89 -9.85
C LEU A 315 11.99 -0.90 -10.86
N GLY A 316 11.07 -1.35 -11.72
CA GLY A 316 10.28 -0.48 -12.59
C GLY A 316 9.44 0.53 -11.80
N ASP A 317 8.72 0.09 -10.77
CA ASP A 317 7.92 0.96 -9.89
C ASP A 317 8.80 2.02 -9.20
N ILE A 318 9.98 1.62 -8.71
CA ILE A 318 10.96 2.54 -8.08
C ILE A 318 11.45 3.58 -9.11
N ARG A 319 11.78 3.15 -10.34
CA ARG A 319 12.20 4.07 -11.41
C ARG A 319 11.09 5.07 -11.74
N ASP A 320 9.87 4.59 -11.94
CA ASP A 320 8.73 5.42 -12.33
C ASP A 320 8.39 6.43 -11.23
N PHE A 321 8.47 6.00 -9.96
CA PHE A 321 8.34 6.91 -8.83
C PHE A 321 9.41 8.01 -8.84
N LEU A 322 10.69 7.66 -9.03
CA LEU A 322 11.78 8.63 -9.05
C LEU A 322 11.72 9.57 -10.26
N VAL A 323 11.25 9.09 -11.40
CA VAL A 323 11.03 9.94 -12.58
C VAL A 323 9.93 10.97 -12.31
N ALA A 324 8.84 10.54 -11.70
CA ALA A 324 7.72 11.42 -11.35
C ALA A 324 8.04 12.37 -10.18
N ASN A 325 9.03 12.02 -9.34
CA ASN A 325 9.39 12.76 -8.12
C ASN A 325 10.89 13.06 -8.09
N PRO A 326 11.35 14.07 -8.84
CA PRO A 326 12.79 14.35 -9.01
C PRO A 326 13.50 14.78 -7.72
N GLY A 327 12.79 15.28 -6.72
CA GLY A 327 13.31 15.69 -5.42
C GLY A 327 13.52 14.56 -4.40
N GLU A 328 13.36 13.29 -4.79
CA GLU A 328 13.36 12.18 -3.85
C GLU A 328 14.64 11.34 -3.89
N VAL A 329 15.12 10.94 -2.70
CA VAL A 329 16.29 10.10 -2.46
C VAL A 329 15.87 8.87 -1.66
N LEU A 330 16.31 7.69 -2.08
CA LEU A 330 15.97 6.40 -1.50
C LEU A 330 17.21 5.66 -0.97
N VAL A 331 17.00 4.81 0.03
CA VAL A 331 17.96 3.80 0.46
C VAL A 331 17.29 2.43 0.32
N VAL A 332 17.94 1.50 -0.37
CA VAL A 332 17.50 0.12 -0.54
C VAL A 332 18.55 -0.79 0.08
N ILE A 333 18.17 -1.56 1.10
CA ILE A 333 18.98 -2.63 1.68
C ILE A 333 18.43 -3.94 1.17
N ASN A 334 19.25 -4.67 0.43
CA ASN A 334 18.89 -5.94 -0.19
C ASN A 334 19.51 -7.10 0.60
N GLN A 335 18.68 -7.90 1.24
CA GLN A 335 19.09 -9.21 1.71
C GLN A 335 19.21 -10.12 0.49
N ASP A 336 20.44 -10.22 -0.03
CA ASP A 336 20.70 -10.78 -1.33
C ASP A 336 20.96 -12.29 -1.28
N TYR A 337 20.06 -13.04 -1.88
CA TYR A 337 20.17 -14.48 -2.13
C TYR A 337 20.43 -14.81 -3.61
N VAL A 338 20.77 -13.77 -4.38
CA VAL A 338 21.18 -13.87 -5.78
C VAL A 338 22.62 -13.40 -5.94
N ARG A 339 23.23 -13.67 -7.10
CA ARG A 339 24.59 -13.16 -7.36
C ARG A 339 24.57 -11.64 -7.50
N PRO A 340 25.56 -10.93 -6.97
CA PRO A 340 25.65 -9.47 -7.09
C PRO A 340 25.57 -8.98 -8.54
N ALA A 341 26.24 -9.66 -9.47
CA ALA A 341 26.20 -9.28 -10.88
C ALA A 341 24.80 -9.39 -11.49
N ASP A 342 23.98 -10.37 -11.09
CA ASP A 342 22.61 -10.53 -11.61
C ASP A 342 21.69 -9.44 -11.04
N PHE A 343 21.85 -9.08 -9.75
CA PHE A 343 21.12 -7.95 -9.17
C PHE A 343 21.48 -6.63 -9.83
N VAL A 344 22.78 -6.38 -10.05
CA VAL A 344 23.27 -5.19 -10.76
C VAL A 344 22.69 -5.13 -12.17
N ALA A 345 22.72 -6.25 -12.91
CA ALA A 345 22.15 -6.30 -14.26
C ALA A 345 20.64 -6.00 -14.26
N ALA A 346 19.91 -6.45 -13.25
CA ALA A 346 18.47 -6.13 -13.12
C ALA A 346 18.23 -4.64 -12.82
N VAL A 347 19.04 -4.04 -11.96
CA VAL A 347 18.99 -2.60 -11.65
C VAL A 347 19.31 -1.76 -12.88
N ASP A 348 20.32 -2.17 -13.66
CA ASP A 348 20.69 -1.48 -14.90
C ASP A 348 19.59 -1.64 -15.97
N ALA A 349 19.04 -2.85 -16.15
CA ALA A 349 17.94 -3.11 -17.07
C ALA A 349 16.66 -2.31 -16.75
N ALA A 350 16.42 -2.04 -15.45
CA ALA A 350 15.33 -1.16 -15.02
C ALA A 350 15.63 0.33 -15.22
N GLY A 351 16.84 0.72 -15.65
CA GLY A 351 17.25 2.11 -15.83
C GLY A 351 17.63 2.81 -14.50
N LEU A 352 17.80 2.07 -13.42
CA LEU A 352 18.14 2.62 -12.11
C LEU A 352 19.66 2.76 -11.88
N GLY A 353 20.50 2.07 -12.65
CA GLY A 353 21.95 2.14 -12.52
C GLY A 353 22.52 3.56 -12.70
N GLY A 354 21.87 4.38 -13.56
CA GLY A 354 22.18 5.80 -13.72
C GLY A 354 21.79 6.66 -12.51
N LEU A 355 20.85 6.20 -11.68
CA LEU A 355 20.37 6.88 -10.48
C LEU A 355 21.09 6.40 -9.20
N ALA A 356 21.94 5.37 -9.32
CA ALA A 356 22.63 4.79 -8.18
C ALA A 356 23.69 5.76 -7.61
N TYR A 357 23.76 5.84 -6.29
CA TYR A 357 24.70 6.68 -5.56
C TYR A 357 26.14 6.21 -5.77
N ARG A 358 27.01 7.13 -6.16
CA ARG A 358 28.47 6.89 -6.39
C ARG A 358 29.34 7.82 -5.57
N GLY A 359 28.75 8.53 -4.60
CA GLY A 359 29.48 9.41 -3.71
C GLY A 359 30.22 8.64 -2.62
N PRO A 360 30.91 9.37 -1.72
CA PRO A 360 31.61 8.77 -0.58
C PRO A 360 30.63 8.01 0.34
N THR A 361 31.00 6.81 0.76
CA THR A 361 30.27 5.99 1.74
C THR A 361 30.87 6.04 3.14
N THR A 362 31.98 6.76 3.30
CA THR A 362 32.65 7.08 4.57
C THR A 362 32.97 8.57 4.60
N GLY A 363 33.09 9.15 5.79
CA GLY A 363 33.35 10.57 5.96
C GLY A 363 32.16 11.45 5.54
N ARG A 364 32.40 12.47 4.74
CA ARG A 364 31.37 13.44 4.37
C ARG A 364 30.54 12.96 3.17
N TRP A 365 29.31 12.55 3.42
CA TRP A 365 28.34 12.20 2.40
C TRP A 365 27.83 13.44 1.66
N LEU A 366 27.32 13.21 0.45
CA LEU A 366 26.60 14.24 -0.31
C LEU A 366 25.33 14.67 0.43
N THR A 367 24.98 15.96 0.31
CA THR A 367 23.66 16.44 0.76
C THR A 367 22.57 15.90 -0.17
N LEU A 368 21.31 15.89 0.30
CA LEU A 368 20.20 15.44 -0.55
C LEU A 368 20.16 16.26 -1.84
N ARG A 369 20.37 17.58 -1.76
CA ARG A 369 20.44 18.45 -2.95
C ARG A 369 21.54 17.99 -3.90
N GLN A 370 22.74 17.74 -3.41
CA GLN A 370 23.85 17.28 -4.25
C GLN A 370 23.58 15.91 -4.87
N MET A 371 22.87 15.01 -4.17
CA MET A 371 22.45 13.72 -4.71
C MET A 371 21.43 13.91 -5.84
N ILE A 372 20.48 14.80 -5.65
CA ILE A 372 19.44 15.14 -6.64
C ILE A 372 20.07 15.80 -7.87
N ASP A 373 20.90 16.81 -7.69
CA ASP A 373 21.56 17.56 -8.77
C ASP A 373 22.45 16.67 -9.63
N ARG A 374 23.09 15.66 -9.02
CA ARG A 374 23.92 14.66 -9.70
C ARG A 374 23.12 13.47 -10.23
N ASN A 375 21.81 13.47 -10.01
CA ASN A 375 20.91 12.36 -10.30
C ASN A 375 21.36 11.02 -9.68
N GLN A 376 22.02 11.06 -8.51
CA GLN A 376 22.49 9.89 -7.74
C GLN A 376 21.58 9.67 -6.53
N ARG A 377 20.33 9.25 -6.81
CA ARG A 377 19.21 9.33 -5.88
C ARG A 377 18.86 8.02 -5.18
N VAL A 378 19.54 6.93 -5.48
CA VAL A 378 19.31 5.64 -4.82
C VAL A 378 20.60 5.07 -4.26
N VAL A 379 20.63 4.80 -2.96
CA VAL A 379 21.72 4.08 -2.31
C VAL A 379 21.35 2.60 -2.25
N PHE A 380 22.03 1.75 -3.01
CA PHE A 380 21.85 0.30 -2.97
C PHE A 380 22.90 -0.36 -2.09
N LEU A 381 22.44 -1.10 -1.09
CA LEU A 381 23.29 -1.83 -0.15
C LEU A 381 22.92 -3.31 -0.16
N ALA A 382 23.93 -4.18 -0.07
CA ALA A 382 23.79 -5.62 0.04
C ALA A 382 23.99 -6.07 1.49
N GLU A 383 23.22 -7.04 1.97
CA GLU A 383 23.47 -7.64 3.27
C GLU A 383 24.60 -8.68 3.26
N ASN A 384 24.59 -9.55 2.26
CA ASN A 384 25.48 -10.73 2.26
C ASN A 384 26.65 -10.60 1.27
N ARG A 385 26.40 -10.13 0.05
CA ARG A 385 27.42 -10.09 -1.02
C ARG A 385 27.23 -8.84 -1.88
N ALA A 386 28.21 -8.00 -1.91
CA ALA A 386 28.28 -6.83 -2.79
C ALA A 386 29.21 -7.06 -3.98
N GLY A 387 29.31 -6.06 -4.85
CA GLY A 387 30.15 -6.05 -6.04
C GLY A 387 29.35 -6.12 -7.32
N GLY A 388 30.03 -6.33 -8.43
CA GLY A 388 29.44 -6.25 -9.78
C GLY A 388 29.26 -4.83 -10.29
N ALA A 389 29.18 -3.82 -9.39
CA ALA A 389 29.20 -2.40 -9.73
C ALA A 389 29.81 -1.58 -8.58
N PRO A 390 30.42 -0.42 -8.88
CA PRO A 390 31.06 0.43 -7.87
C PRO A 390 30.07 1.12 -6.90
N TRP A 391 28.78 1.02 -7.17
CA TRP A 391 27.70 1.61 -6.36
C TRP A 391 26.94 0.59 -5.50
N TYR A 392 27.26 -0.71 -5.58
CA TYR A 392 26.62 -1.77 -4.81
C TYR A 392 27.55 -2.26 -3.71
N HIS A 393 27.35 -1.79 -2.48
CA HIS A 393 28.25 -1.98 -1.34
C HIS A 393 27.65 -2.89 -0.28
N LEU A 394 28.51 -3.54 0.55
CA LEU A 394 28.04 -4.23 1.75
C LEU A 394 27.52 -3.24 2.79
N ALA A 395 26.31 -3.49 3.28
CA ALA A 395 25.60 -2.64 4.24
C ALA A 395 26.36 -2.57 5.58
N TYR A 396 26.69 -3.74 6.13
CA TYR A 396 27.16 -3.85 7.52
C TYR A 396 28.68 -3.98 7.69
N GLU A 397 29.43 -3.84 6.60
CA GLU A 397 30.88 -3.81 6.71
C GLU A 397 31.42 -2.46 7.24
N ARG A 398 30.92 -1.34 6.67
CA ARG A 398 31.38 0.02 7.02
C ARG A 398 30.29 1.09 6.99
N ILE A 399 29.17 0.83 6.33
CA ILE A 399 28.20 1.88 5.96
C ILE A 399 27.11 1.99 7.00
N THR A 400 26.55 0.89 7.46
CA THR A 400 25.38 0.87 8.33
C THR A 400 25.65 0.08 9.59
N GLU A 401 25.30 0.62 10.75
CA GLU A 401 25.07 -0.17 11.96
C GLU A 401 23.57 -0.39 12.15
N GLU A 402 23.17 -1.43 12.87
CA GLU A 402 21.77 -1.69 13.18
C GLU A 402 21.52 -2.13 14.62
N THR A 403 20.28 -1.94 15.07
CA THR A 403 19.79 -2.52 16.34
C THR A 403 19.41 -4.01 16.16
N PRO A 404 19.24 -4.77 17.27
CA PRO A 404 18.60 -6.07 17.21
C PRO A 404 17.24 -5.98 16.54
N PHE A 405 16.76 -7.11 15.97
CA PHE A 405 15.50 -7.21 15.24
C PHE A 405 14.58 -8.35 15.73
N ALA A 406 15.07 -9.27 16.55
CA ALA A 406 14.29 -10.40 17.08
C ALA A 406 13.57 -10.01 18.39
N PHE A 407 12.41 -9.37 18.29
CA PHE A 407 11.59 -8.99 19.44
C PHE A 407 10.27 -9.75 19.43
N SER A 408 10.05 -10.66 20.37
CA SER A 408 8.87 -11.55 20.40
C SER A 408 7.60 -10.90 20.99
N ARG A 409 7.71 -9.70 21.58
CA ARG A 409 6.55 -9.05 22.25
C ARG A 409 6.69 -7.51 22.26
N PRO A 410 5.57 -6.77 22.19
CA PRO A 410 5.58 -5.30 22.18
C PRO A 410 6.32 -4.67 23.35
N SER A 411 6.29 -5.29 24.56
CA SER A 411 6.98 -4.76 25.73
C SER A 411 8.49 -4.66 25.59
N ALA A 412 9.09 -5.40 24.65
CA ALA A 412 10.51 -5.27 24.35
C ALA A 412 10.86 -3.90 23.77
N LEU A 413 9.94 -3.27 23.03
CA LEU A 413 10.11 -1.97 22.37
C LEU A 413 9.38 -0.82 23.05
N THR A 414 8.52 -1.09 24.05
CA THR A 414 7.69 -0.07 24.70
C THR A 414 8.01 0.14 26.17
N HIS A 415 8.50 -0.89 26.88
CA HIS A 415 8.79 -0.80 28.31
C HIS A 415 10.10 -0.07 28.57
N PRO A 416 10.12 1.02 29.36
CA PRO A 416 11.31 1.87 29.55
C PRO A 416 12.60 1.12 29.93
N ALA A 417 12.50 0.14 30.84
CA ALA A 417 13.67 -0.62 31.31
C ALA A 417 14.27 -1.56 30.24
N ARG A 418 13.55 -1.86 29.15
CA ARG A 418 14.00 -2.73 28.06
C ARG A 418 14.57 -1.96 26.87
N LEU A 419 14.28 -0.66 26.76
CA LEU A 419 14.71 0.16 25.64
C LEU A 419 16.22 0.20 25.46
N PRO A 420 17.08 0.33 26.50
CA PRO A 420 18.53 0.32 26.30
C PRO A 420 19.04 -0.95 25.61
N ALA A 421 18.57 -2.12 26.04
CA ALA A 421 18.93 -3.39 25.40
C ALA A 421 18.43 -3.48 23.94
N SER A 422 17.24 -2.93 23.65
CA SER A 422 16.70 -2.89 22.28
C SER A 422 17.45 -1.94 21.34
N CYS A 423 18.34 -1.12 21.87
CA CYS A 423 19.19 -0.19 21.13
C CYS A 423 20.67 -0.63 21.07
N ALA A 424 20.98 -1.82 21.58
CA ALA A 424 22.33 -2.38 21.46
C ALA A 424 22.68 -2.54 19.96
N ARG A 425 23.98 -2.54 19.66
CA ARG A 425 24.43 -2.83 18.29
C ARG A 425 24.31 -4.33 18.01
N ASN A 426 23.72 -4.67 16.88
CA ASN A 426 23.63 -6.04 16.39
C ASN A 426 24.68 -6.32 15.32
N ARG A 427 24.60 -5.61 14.18
CA ARG A 427 25.58 -5.69 13.08
C ARG A 427 26.14 -4.31 12.76
N GLY A 428 27.25 -4.29 12.03
CA GLY A 428 27.92 -3.08 11.60
C GLY A 428 28.90 -2.50 12.62
N PRO A 429 29.83 -1.62 12.17
CA PRO A 429 30.84 -0.99 13.03
C PRO A 429 30.25 0.17 13.84
N GLU A 430 30.91 0.53 14.91
CA GLU A 430 30.51 1.66 15.76
C GLU A 430 30.57 3.02 15.04
N ALA A 431 31.51 3.16 14.11
CA ALA A 431 31.70 4.37 13.30
C ALA A 431 30.99 4.28 11.95
N ALA A 432 29.89 3.54 11.84
CA ALA A 432 29.09 3.47 10.63
C ALA A 432 28.54 4.85 10.23
N SER A 433 28.37 5.07 8.94
CA SER A 433 27.81 6.33 8.40
C SER A 433 26.29 6.44 8.59
N LEU A 434 25.59 5.32 8.59
CA LEU A 434 24.13 5.22 8.72
C LEU A 434 23.76 4.33 9.92
N PHE A 435 22.62 4.63 10.52
CA PHE A 435 22.06 3.86 11.63
C PHE A 435 20.65 3.38 11.30
N LEU A 436 20.46 2.06 11.22
CA LEU A 436 19.18 1.39 11.04
C LEU A 436 18.59 1.00 12.39
N VAL A 437 17.43 1.49 12.70
CA VAL A 437 16.62 1.05 13.84
C VAL A 437 15.57 0.06 13.36
N ASN A 438 15.75 -1.20 13.67
CA ASN A 438 14.81 -2.28 13.43
C ASN A 438 13.68 -2.21 14.45
N HIS A 439 12.44 -1.90 14.03
CA HIS A 439 11.33 -1.59 14.92
C HIS A 439 10.07 -2.38 14.57
N TRP A 440 10.12 -3.67 14.74
CA TRP A 440 8.97 -4.59 14.55
C TRP A 440 8.95 -5.68 15.60
N ILE A 441 7.88 -6.46 15.62
CA ILE A 441 7.72 -7.60 16.51
C ILE A 441 7.63 -8.87 15.67
N THR A 442 8.60 -9.74 15.87
CA THR A 442 8.64 -11.06 15.26
C THR A 442 7.70 -11.98 16.05
N THR A 443 6.61 -12.41 15.44
CA THR A 443 5.65 -13.36 16.01
C THR A 443 5.54 -14.59 15.14
N ASP A 444 5.50 -15.75 15.77
CA ASP A 444 5.32 -17.03 15.11
C ASP A 444 3.85 -17.48 15.27
N PRO A 445 3.16 -17.97 14.24
CA PRO A 445 3.64 -18.14 12.87
C PRO A 445 3.47 -16.91 11.97
N LEU A 446 2.78 -15.87 12.39
CA LEU A 446 2.41 -14.75 11.52
C LEU A 446 2.65 -13.39 12.19
N PRO A 447 3.11 -12.38 11.45
CA PRO A 447 3.16 -10.99 11.92
C PRO A 447 1.77 -10.49 12.28
N LEU A 448 1.66 -9.75 13.39
CA LEU A 448 0.38 -9.24 13.89
C LEU A 448 0.29 -7.71 13.70
N PRO A 449 -0.66 -7.21 12.89
CA PRO A 449 -0.88 -5.77 12.72
C PRO A 449 -1.17 -5.02 14.03
N SER A 450 -1.74 -5.70 15.04
CA SER A 450 -1.99 -5.15 16.36
C SER A 450 -0.71 -4.86 17.15
N ASN A 451 0.33 -5.68 16.96
CA ASN A 451 1.65 -5.41 17.54
C ASN A 451 2.25 -4.15 16.92
N ALA A 452 2.19 -4.04 15.59
CA ALA A 452 2.65 -2.85 14.88
C ALA A 452 1.88 -1.59 15.33
N ALA A 453 0.55 -1.64 15.44
CA ALA A 453 -0.25 -0.53 15.96
C ALA A 453 0.18 -0.09 17.36
N THR A 454 0.61 -1.05 18.21
CA THR A 454 1.09 -0.76 19.56
C THR A 454 2.48 -0.12 19.56
N VAL A 455 3.43 -0.70 18.81
CA VAL A 455 4.83 -0.25 18.87
C VAL A 455 5.09 0.98 18.00
N ASN A 456 4.42 1.11 16.85
CA ASN A 456 4.57 2.22 15.91
C ASN A 456 3.80 3.48 16.34
N ALA A 457 2.97 3.44 17.40
CA ALA A 457 2.32 4.63 17.92
C ALA A 457 3.38 5.67 18.31
N TYR A 458 3.10 6.98 18.10
CA TYR A 458 4.06 8.06 18.22
C TYR A 458 4.89 8.04 19.51
N ARG A 459 4.24 7.92 20.68
CA ARG A 459 4.95 8.00 21.97
C ARG A 459 5.92 6.83 22.21
N PRO A 460 5.54 5.54 22.04
CA PRO A 460 6.47 4.43 22.17
C PRO A 460 7.60 4.50 21.14
N LEU A 461 7.29 4.75 19.88
CA LEU A 461 8.27 4.85 18.81
C LEU A 461 9.28 5.96 19.10
N MET A 462 8.85 7.19 19.34
CA MET A 462 9.74 8.31 19.64
C MET A 462 10.59 8.07 20.89
N ARG A 463 10.02 7.49 21.96
CA ARG A 463 10.79 7.16 23.16
C ARG A 463 11.94 6.21 22.84
N ARG A 464 11.69 5.16 22.05
CA ARG A 464 12.74 4.23 21.62
C ARG A 464 13.76 4.92 20.73
N LEU A 465 13.35 5.65 19.70
CA LEU A 465 14.25 6.34 18.77
C LEU A 465 15.18 7.31 19.49
N LEU A 466 14.67 8.11 20.44
CA LEU A 466 15.48 9.02 21.24
C LEU A 466 16.41 8.27 22.21
N THR A 467 15.99 7.11 22.72
CA THR A 467 16.87 6.24 23.54
C THR A 467 18.00 5.67 22.69
N CYS A 468 17.71 5.15 21.52
CA CYS A 468 18.72 4.61 20.60
C CYS A 468 19.67 5.70 20.12
N ARG A 469 19.15 6.89 19.78
CA ARG A 469 19.98 8.06 19.40
C ARG A 469 20.99 8.42 20.50
N ARG A 470 20.56 8.45 21.77
CA ARG A 470 21.47 8.73 22.90
C ARG A 470 22.47 7.60 23.14
N ALA A 471 22.01 6.34 23.11
CA ALA A 471 22.84 5.17 23.37
C ALA A 471 23.92 4.95 22.31
N ARG A 472 23.62 5.33 21.06
CA ARG A 472 24.52 5.14 19.91
C ARG A 472 25.25 6.43 19.49
N HIS A 473 24.91 7.58 20.08
CA HIS A 473 25.39 8.91 19.66
C HIS A 473 25.20 9.16 18.14
N HIS A 474 24.19 8.53 17.55
CA HIS A 474 23.94 8.51 16.12
C HIS A 474 22.45 8.74 15.83
N LEU A 475 22.17 9.56 14.78
CA LEU A 475 20.81 9.75 14.33
C LEU A 475 20.28 8.43 13.71
N PRO A 476 19.10 7.93 14.11
CA PRO A 476 18.42 6.87 13.35
C PRO A 476 18.11 7.34 11.91
N ASN A 477 18.96 6.91 10.96
CA ASN A 477 18.80 7.29 9.55
C ASN A 477 17.70 6.49 8.85
N LEU A 478 17.52 5.24 9.26
CA LEU A 478 16.49 4.35 8.75
C LEU A 478 15.67 3.85 9.94
N VAL A 479 14.37 4.14 9.95
CA VAL A 479 13.41 3.64 10.95
C VAL A 479 12.54 2.61 10.26
N ALA A 480 12.95 1.33 10.33
CA ALA A 480 12.27 0.25 9.64
C ALA A 480 11.19 -0.39 10.52
N VAL A 481 9.97 -0.46 10.00
CA VAL A 481 8.80 -1.00 10.71
C VAL A 481 8.06 -2.03 9.86
N ASP A 482 7.27 -2.89 10.55
CA ASP A 482 6.19 -3.64 9.92
C ASP A 482 4.90 -2.81 9.91
N PHE A 483 4.03 -3.06 8.92
CA PHE A 483 2.72 -2.41 8.79
C PHE A 483 2.80 -0.89 9.00
N TYR A 484 3.59 -0.23 8.16
CA TYR A 484 3.96 1.19 8.27
C TYR A 484 2.76 2.15 8.43
N ARG A 485 1.56 1.75 7.99
CA ARG A 485 0.32 2.53 8.14
C ARG A 485 -0.33 2.37 9.52
N ARG A 486 0.21 1.48 10.38
CA ARG A 486 -0.29 1.22 11.73
C ARG A 486 0.52 2.03 12.72
N GLY A 487 0.10 3.24 13.00
CA GLY A 487 0.76 4.16 13.93
C GLY A 487 1.22 5.45 13.26
N ASP A 488 2.32 6.03 13.72
CA ASP A 488 2.71 7.41 13.42
C ASP A 488 4.17 7.50 12.90
N LEU A 489 4.60 6.56 12.04
CA LEU A 489 5.98 6.49 11.56
C LEU A 489 6.44 7.80 10.92
N GLN A 490 5.69 8.36 9.98
CA GLN A 490 6.06 9.61 9.30
C GLN A 490 6.22 10.76 10.27
N ARG A 491 5.26 10.95 11.17
CA ARG A 491 5.33 11.98 12.20
C ARG A 491 6.55 11.82 13.12
N ALA A 492 6.93 10.60 13.44
CA ALA A 492 8.12 10.33 14.25
C ALA A 492 9.41 10.68 13.51
N VAL A 493 9.49 10.35 12.22
CA VAL A 493 10.62 10.68 11.35
C VAL A 493 10.72 12.18 11.13
N ASP A 494 9.63 12.89 10.88
CA ASP A 494 9.60 14.36 10.75
C ASP A 494 10.08 15.03 12.05
N THR A 495 9.66 14.49 13.19
CA THR A 495 10.15 14.98 14.50
C THR A 495 11.65 14.77 14.69
N LEU A 496 12.20 13.61 14.26
CA LEU A 496 13.65 13.37 14.30
C LEU A 496 14.42 14.33 13.40
N ASN A 497 13.86 14.64 12.25
CA ASN A 497 14.40 15.60 11.30
C ASN A 497 14.22 17.06 11.75
N GLY A 498 13.35 17.33 12.71
CA GLY A 498 13.01 18.70 13.12
C GLY A 498 12.27 19.47 12.01
N VAL A 499 11.49 18.76 11.19
CA VAL A 499 10.62 19.31 10.15
C VAL A 499 9.15 19.04 10.51
N ARG A 500 8.23 19.83 9.94
CA ARG A 500 6.79 19.69 10.20
C ARG A 500 6.00 19.70 8.90
#